data_eced6244adf6c38a0a19e70eda075631
#
_entry.id   eced6244adf6c38a0a19e70eda075631
#
_cell.length_a   1.000
_cell.length_b   1.000
_cell.length_c   1.000
_cell.angle_alpha   90.00
_cell.angle_beta   90.00
_cell.angle_gamma   90.00
#
_symmetry.space_group_name_H-M   'P 1'
#
loop_
_entity.id
_entity.type
_entity.pdbx_description
1 polymer ?
#
loop_
_entity_poly.entity_id
_entity_poly.type
_entity_poly.pdbx_seq_one_letter_code
_entity_poly.pdbx_strand_id
1 'polypeptide(L)'
;MASSSKDRIQGVLLSMPTINDEDHNLLLDRQRVHLRWLIDHGFKEGSGVLLIAGGMGEGYFLDDDEWRSLVDLLAGEARGKVATGVGIFELSARRAASKARYAADAGIDCVQMAPPHYLLPNEQEVFDHYRYVNDAADIGIVAYSTPWAMPSPGFEFSQRLLERFATLENMV
;
A
#
# COMPACT_ATOMS: atom_id res chain seq x y z
N MET A 1 13.53 -14.67 16.48
CA MET A 1 12.11 -14.58 16.05
C MET A 1 12.07 -13.49 15.01
N ALA A 2 11.48 -13.73 13.84
CA ALA A 2 11.27 -12.66 12.86
C ALA A 2 10.34 -11.62 13.50
N SER A 3 10.68 -10.33 13.39
CA SER A 3 9.81 -9.22 13.81
C SER A 3 8.52 -9.31 13.00
N SER A 4 7.36 -9.14 13.64
CA SER A 4 6.10 -9.08 12.89
C SER A 4 6.08 -7.83 12.01
N SER A 5 5.32 -7.83 10.92
CA SER A 5 5.18 -6.65 10.06
C SER A 5 4.73 -5.43 10.87
N LYS A 6 3.91 -5.62 11.91
CA LYS A 6 3.49 -4.56 12.84
C LYS A 6 4.64 -3.88 13.57
N ASP A 7 5.67 -4.65 13.96
CA ASP A 7 6.84 -4.10 14.67
C ASP A 7 7.75 -3.27 13.76
N ARG A 8 7.72 -3.53 12.46
CA ARG A 8 8.54 -2.82 11.47
C ARG A 8 7.88 -1.55 10.93
N ILE A 9 6.55 -1.47 10.95
CA ILE A 9 5.78 -0.32 10.44
C ILE A 9 5.74 0.75 11.53
N GLN A 10 6.75 1.60 11.55
CA GLN A 10 6.93 2.67 12.53
C GLN A 10 7.40 3.96 11.85
N GLY A 11 7.14 5.10 12.49
CA GLY A 11 7.62 6.39 12.01
C GLY A 11 6.73 7.00 10.91
N VAL A 12 7.37 7.61 9.92
CA VAL A 12 6.68 8.33 8.83
C VAL A 12 6.31 7.38 7.71
N LEU A 13 5.06 7.41 7.26
CA LEU A 13 4.67 6.76 5.99
C LEU A 13 4.97 7.74 4.84
N LEU A 14 6.09 7.55 4.16
CA LEU A 14 6.51 8.39 3.06
C LEU A 14 5.95 7.86 1.73
N SER A 15 4.90 8.50 1.23
CA SER A 15 4.36 8.21 -0.10
C SER A 15 5.25 8.84 -1.17
N MET A 16 5.93 7.99 -1.94
CA MET A 16 6.84 8.41 -3.00
C MET A 16 6.08 8.68 -4.30
N PRO A 17 6.46 9.71 -5.07
CA PRO A 17 5.92 9.90 -6.40
C PRO A 17 6.36 8.77 -7.34
N THR A 18 5.52 8.43 -8.30
CA THR A 18 5.93 7.62 -9.47
C THR A 18 6.60 8.52 -10.48
N ILE A 19 7.74 8.11 -11.01
CA ILE A 19 8.54 8.92 -11.94
C ILE A 19 8.32 8.40 -13.36
N ASN A 20 7.68 9.24 -14.17
CA ASN A 20 7.35 8.94 -15.56
C ASN A 20 8.04 9.93 -16.51
N ASP A 21 8.12 9.59 -17.78
CA ASP A 21 8.47 10.51 -18.86
C ASP A 21 7.26 11.36 -19.32
N GLU A 22 7.45 12.19 -20.36
CA GLU A 22 6.41 13.04 -20.92
C GLU A 22 5.28 12.24 -21.61
N ASP A 23 5.55 11.00 -22.00
CA ASP A 23 4.60 10.06 -22.60
C ASP A 23 3.95 9.13 -21.56
N HIS A 24 4.14 9.40 -20.27
CA HIS A 24 3.64 8.64 -19.13
C HIS A 24 4.25 7.24 -18.97
N ASN A 25 5.38 6.93 -19.60
CA ASN A 25 6.06 5.67 -19.39
C ASN A 25 6.84 5.69 -18.06
N LEU A 26 6.75 4.61 -17.30
CA LEU A 26 7.44 4.45 -16.02
C LEU A 26 8.96 4.43 -16.18
N LEU A 27 9.68 5.34 -15.50
CA LEU A 27 11.13 5.44 -15.50
C LEU A 27 11.75 4.71 -14.31
N LEU A 28 11.80 3.38 -14.35
CA LEU A 28 12.29 2.53 -13.25
C LEU A 28 13.70 2.87 -12.78
N ASP A 29 14.61 3.24 -13.69
CA ASP A 29 15.97 3.61 -13.30
C ASP A 29 16.02 4.94 -12.52
N ARG A 30 15.16 5.89 -12.87
CA ARG A 30 15.02 7.13 -12.11
C ARG A 30 14.38 6.88 -10.74
N GLN A 31 13.37 6.01 -10.71
CA GLN A 31 12.75 5.57 -9.46
C GLN A 31 13.77 4.90 -8.53
N ARG A 32 14.65 4.06 -9.07
CA ARG A 32 15.75 3.41 -8.34
C ARG A 32 16.72 4.42 -7.73
N VAL A 33 17.13 5.42 -8.51
CA VAL A 33 18.01 6.49 -8.03
C VAL A 33 17.39 7.25 -6.87
N HIS A 34 16.11 7.62 -6.98
CA HIS A 34 15.38 8.31 -5.93
C HIS A 34 15.27 7.46 -4.65
N LEU A 35 14.93 6.18 -4.80
CA LEU A 35 14.81 5.24 -3.68
C LEU A 35 16.14 5.07 -2.93
N ARG A 36 17.23 4.87 -3.66
CA ARG A 36 18.59 4.77 -3.07
C ARG A 36 18.98 6.06 -2.36
N TRP A 37 18.67 7.20 -2.98
CA TRP A 37 18.97 8.49 -2.36
C TRP A 37 18.29 8.64 -0.99
N LEU A 38 17.02 8.28 -0.86
CA LEU A 38 16.29 8.31 0.42
C LEU A 38 16.94 7.41 1.47
N ILE A 39 17.30 6.18 1.10
CA ILE A 39 17.97 5.22 1.99
C ILE A 39 19.33 5.77 2.44
N ASP A 40 20.15 6.26 1.51
CA ASP A 40 21.49 6.79 1.79
C ASP A 40 21.46 8.09 2.63
N HIS A 41 20.32 8.84 2.60
CA HIS A 41 20.14 10.06 3.36
C HIS A 41 19.33 9.89 4.65
N GLY A 42 19.24 8.66 5.16
CA GLY A 42 18.78 8.41 6.53
C GLY A 42 17.42 7.75 6.66
N PHE A 43 16.74 7.40 5.57
CA PHE A 43 15.53 6.60 5.64
C PHE A 43 15.91 5.13 5.92
N LYS A 44 15.68 4.68 7.14
CA LYS A 44 16.13 3.36 7.64
C LYS A 44 15.06 2.70 8.50
N GLU A 45 15.28 1.47 8.87
CA GLU A 45 14.39 0.75 9.77
C GLU A 45 14.12 1.56 11.06
N GLY A 46 12.85 1.64 11.45
CA GLY A 46 12.36 2.44 12.58
C GLY A 46 12.19 3.94 12.31
N SER A 47 12.66 4.48 11.18
CA SER A 47 12.43 5.89 10.82
C SER A 47 11.14 6.11 10.03
N GLY A 48 10.71 5.13 9.29
CA GLY A 48 9.48 5.21 8.48
C GLY A 48 9.32 4.04 7.53
N VAL A 49 8.30 4.14 6.70
CA VAL A 49 7.93 3.19 5.65
C VAL A 49 8.05 3.89 4.30
N LEU A 50 8.79 3.35 3.36
CA LEU A 50 8.80 3.80 1.97
C LEU A 50 7.60 3.20 1.24
N LEU A 51 6.63 4.04 0.89
CA LEU A 51 5.40 3.65 0.21
C LEU A 51 5.46 4.06 -1.26
N ILE A 52 5.43 3.09 -2.16
CA ILE A 52 5.28 3.31 -3.61
C ILE A 52 3.85 3.04 -4.07
N ALA A 53 3.50 3.52 -5.24
CA ALA A 53 2.16 3.31 -5.83
C ALA A 53 1.01 3.64 -4.84
N GLY A 54 1.26 4.50 -3.85
CA GLY A 54 0.24 5.04 -2.96
C GLY A 54 -0.63 6.09 -3.66
N GLY A 55 -1.52 6.75 -2.92
CA GLY A 55 -2.36 7.81 -3.48
C GLY A 55 -1.54 8.94 -4.12
N MET A 56 -0.53 9.45 -3.42
CA MET A 56 0.39 10.46 -3.95
C MET A 56 1.39 9.90 -4.98
N GLY A 57 1.56 8.60 -5.01
CA GLY A 57 2.36 7.89 -6.01
C GLY A 57 1.55 7.45 -7.23
N GLU A 58 0.33 7.97 -7.39
CA GLU A 58 -0.54 7.76 -8.55
C GLU A 58 -0.79 6.28 -8.88
N GLY A 59 -0.77 5.41 -7.86
CA GLY A 59 -0.88 3.95 -8.02
C GLY A 59 -2.15 3.47 -8.71
N TYR A 60 -3.17 4.32 -8.78
CA TYR A 60 -4.43 4.05 -9.49
C TYR A 60 -4.34 4.25 -11.01
N PHE A 61 -3.27 4.84 -11.54
CA PHE A 61 -3.00 4.99 -12.98
C PHE A 61 -2.11 3.89 -13.54
N LEU A 62 -1.41 3.14 -12.69
CA LEU A 62 -0.49 2.09 -13.11
C LEU A 62 -1.25 0.87 -13.63
N ASP A 63 -0.77 0.30 -14.71
CA ASP A 63 -1.18 -1.04 -15.10
C ASP A 63 -0.57 -2.12 -14.19
N ASP A 64 -0.98 -3.38 -14.38
CA ASP A 64 -0.55 -4.46 -13.50
C ASP A 64 0.96 -4.77 -13.64
N ASP A 65 1.56 -4.58 -14.82
CA ASP A 65 2.98 -4.85 -15.08
C ASP A 65 3.85 -3.72 -14.52
N GLU A 66 3.44 -2.47 -14.67
CA GLU A 66 4.09 -1.31 -14.05
C GLU A 66 4.06 -1.40 -12.52
N TRP A 67 2.88 -1.73 -11.97
CA TRP A 67 2.72 -1.91 -10.53
C TRP A 67 3.66 -3.00 -9.99
N ARG A 68 3.73 -4.16 -10.67
CA ARG A 68 4.65 -5.26 -10.29
C ARG A 68 6.10 -4.84 -10.38
N SER A 69 6.47 -4.13 -11.45
CA SER A 69 7.83 -3.62 -11.65
C SER A 69 8.28 -2.71 -10.51
N LEU A 70 7.38 -1.86 -10.01
CA LEU A 70 7.65 -1.02 -8.84
C LEU A 70 7.78 -1.84 -7.55
N VAL A 71 6.93 -2.85 -7.34
CA VAL A 71 7.02 -3.75 -6.18
C VAL A 71 8.37 -4.47 -6.17
N ASP A 72 8.77 -5.04 -7.30
CA ASP A 72 10.05 -5.77 -7.43
C ASP A 72 11.24 -4.84 -7.21
N LEU A 73 11.17 -3.62 -7.74
CA LEU A 73 12.17 -2.59 -7.52
C LEU A 73 12.31 -2.25 -6.03
N LEU A 74 11.19 -1.97 -5.36
CA LEU A 74 11.21 -1.63 -3.93
C LEU A 74 11.76 -2.79 -3.09
N ALA A 75 11.28 -4.00 -3.34
CA ALA A 75 11.75 -5.21 -2.67
C ALA A 75 13.26 -5.42 -2.86
N GLY A 76 13.76 -5.23 -4.09
CA GLY A 76 15.18 -5.39 -4.40
C GLY A 76 16.09 -4.36 -3.73
N GLU A 77 15.65 -3.11 -3.63
CA GLU A 77 16.47 -2.01 -3.13
C GLU A 77 16.37 -1.78 -1.62
N ALA A 78 15.20 -2.00 -1.03
CA ALA A 78 14.87 -1.57 0.34
C ALA A 78 14.76 -2.71 1.37
N ARG A 79 14.63 -3.98 0.94
CA ARG A 79 14.49 -5.12 1.87
C ARG A 79 15.62 -5.16 2.89
N GLY A 80 15.24 -5.21 4.17
CA GLY A 80 16.18 -5.28 5.30
C GLY A 80 16.89 -3.96 5.63
N LYS A 81 16.60 -2.87 4.91
CA LYS A 81 17.16 -1.54 5.15
C LYS A 81 16.14 -0.58 5.76
N VAL A 82 14.89 -0.68 5.30
CA VAL A 82 13.77 0.16 5.72
C VAL A 82 12.48 -0.62 5.52
N ALA A 83 11.43 -0.30 6.31
CA ALA A 83 10.11 -0.88 6.09
C ALA A 83 9.52 -0.40 4.76
N THR A 84 8.79 -1.30 4.09
CA THR A 84 8.30 -1.11 2.73
C THR A 84 6.79 -1.22 2.65
N GLY A 85 6.18 -0.41 1.81
CA GLY A 85 4.74 -0.44 1.56
C GLY A 85 4.40 -0.22 0.09
N VAL A 86 3.25 -0.74 -0.33
CA VAL A 86 2.73 -0.50 -1.69
C VAL A 86 1.23 -0.19 -1.65
N GLY A 87 0.79 0.74 -2.50
CA GLY A 87 -0.62 1.10 -2.62
C GLY A 87 -1.41 0.07 -3.44
N ILE A 88 -2.65 -0.23 -3.00
CA ILE A 88 -3.61 -1.07 -3.71
C ILE A 88 -4.94 -0.30 -3.81
N PHE A 89 -5.34 0.03 -5.04
CA PHE A 89 -6.55 0.80 -5.36
C PHE A 89 -7.51 -0.01 -6.25
N GLU A 90 -7.83 -1.23 -5.81
CA GLU A 90 -8.65 -2.17 -6.58
C GLU A 90 -10.11 -2.15 -6.11
N LEU A 91 -11.03 -2.05 -7.06
CA LEU A 91 -12.47 -2.15 -6.77
C LEU A 91 -12.89 -3.58 -6.40
N SER A 92 -12.17 -4.57 -6.89
CA SER A 92 -12.43 -5.99 -6.63
C SER A 92 -11.56 -6.50 -5.49
N ALA A 93 -12.18 -7.01 -4.42
CA ALA A 93 -11.46 -7.65 -3.31
C ALA A 93 -10.56 -8.81 -3.79
N ARG A 94 -10.98 -9.56 -4.81
CA ARG A 94 -10.17 -10.64 -5.41
C ARG A 94 -8.90 -10.09 -6.07
N ARG A 95 -8.98 -8.96 -6.79
CA ARG A 95 -7.80 -8.32 -7.40
C ARG A 95 -6.90 -7.72 -6.33
N ALA A 96 -7.49 -7.04 -5.33
CA ALA A 96 -6.74 -6.52 -4.19
C ALA A 96 -5.97 -7.63 -3.45
N ALA A 97 -6.62 -8.76 -3.18
CA ALA A 97 -5.98 -9.93 -2.56
C ALA A 97 -4.87 -10.55 -3.44
N SER A 98 -5.04 -10.55 -4.76
CA SER A 98 -3.98 -11.01 -5.69
C SER A 98 -2.74 -10.10 -5.62
N LYS A 99 -2.93 -8.79 -5.59
CA LYS A 99 -1.84 -7.81 -5.42
C LYS A 99 -1.19 -7.92 -4.03
N ALA A 100 -1.99 -8.10 -2.97
CA ALA A 100 -1.47 -8.27 -1.62
C ALA A 100 -0.60 -9.53 -1.49
N ARG A 101 -1.02 -10.67 -2.08
CA ARG A 101 -0.18 -11.88 -2.14
C ARG A 101 1.13 -11.64 -2.88
N TYR A 102 1.06 -10.99 -4.06
CA TYR A 102 2.27 -10.68 -4.81
C TYR A 102 3.26 -9.82 -3.99
N ALA A 103 2.76 -8.79 -3.32
CA ALA A 103 3.57 -7.94 -2.45
C ALA A 103 4.18 -8.74 -1.27
N ALA A 104 3.39 -9.61 -0.62
CA ALA A 104 3.87 -10.50 0.44
C ALA A 104 4.98 -11.43 -0.04
N ASP A 105 4.78 -12.10 -1.19
CA ASP A 105 5.76 -13.01 -1.80
C ASP A 105 7.05 -12.27 -2.19
N ALA A 106 6.94 -11.03 -2.65
CA ALA A 106 8.07 -10.14 -2.92
C ALA A 106 8.79 -9.69 -1.63
N GLY A 107 8.16 -9.83 -0.45
CA GLY A 107 8.71 -9.46 0.85
C GLY A 107 8.51 -7.99 1.21
N ILE A 108 7.44 -7.38 0.72
CA ILE A 108 6.95 -6.07 1.16
C ILE A 108 6.31 -6.21 2.55
N ASP A 109 6.48 -5.21 3.41
CA ASP A 109 6.00 -5.26 4.80
C ASP A 109 4.52 -4.92 4.95
N CYS A 110 4.00 -4.00 4.13
CA CYS A 110 2.58 -3.64 4.18
C CYS A 110 2.00 -3.20 2.83
N VAL A 111 0.67 -3.26 2.77
CA VAL A 111 -0.11 -2.66 1.68
C VAL A 111 -0.96 -1.51 2.23
N GLN A 112 -0.99 -0.37 1.54
CA GLN A 112 -1.95 0.69 1.81
C GLN A 112 -3.17 0.47 0.91
N MET A 113 -4.34 0.29 1.51
CA MET A 113 -5.56 0.01 0.77
C MET A 113 -6.59 1.12 0.93
N ALA A 114 -7.12 1.62 -0.20
CA ALA A 114 -8.35 2.40 -0.21
C ALA A 114 -9.59 1.48 -0.29
N PRO A 115 -10.74 1.91 0.25
CA PRO A 115 -11.99 1.20 0.01
C PRO A 115 -12.40 1.29 -1.46
N PRO A 116 -13.30 0.40 -1.95
CA PRO A 116 -13.85 0.52 -3.29
C PRO A 116 -14.48 1.90 -3.49
N HIS A 117 -14.02 2.67 -4.49
CA HIS A 117 -14.32 4.11 -4.60
C HIS A 117 -15.25 4.47 -5.76
N TYR A 118 -15.66 3.53 -6.62
CA TYR A 118 -16.57 3.82 -7.73
C TYR A 118 -18.04 3.89 -7.29
N LEU A 119 -18.44 3.02 -6.37
CA LEU A 119 -19.73 3.03 -5.72
C LEU A 119 -19.57 3.47 -4.27
N LEU A 120 -20.60 4.10 -3.70
CA LEU A 120 -20.59 4.42 -2.28
C LEU A 120 -20.92 3.14 -1.47
N PRO A 121 -19.93 2.46 -0.89
CA PRO A 121 -20.16 1.23 -0.15
C PRO A 121 -20.74 1.54 1.24
N ASN A 122 -21.44 0.58 1.83
CA ASN A 122 -21.75 0.62 3.24
C ASN A 122 -20.58 0.06 4.09
N GLU A 123 -20.61 0.28 5.40
CA GLU A 123 -19.56 -0.18 6.32
C GLU A 123 -19.31 -1.69 6.27
N GLN A 124 -20.38 -2.49 6.07
CA GLN A 124 -20.22 -3.94 5.98
C GLN A 124 -19.49 -4.35 4.71
N GLU A 125 -19.79 -3.73 3.58
CA GLU A 125 -19.12 -4.00 2.31
C GLU A 125 -17.65 -3.60 2.36
N VAL A 126 -17.34 -2.46 2.99
CA VAL A 126 -15.94 -2.04 3.21
C VAL A 126 -15.23 -3.04 4.12
N PHE A 127 -15.83 -3.41 5.25
CA PHE A 127 -15.24 -4.40 6.14
C PHE A 127 -14.97 -5.74 5.44
N ASP A 128 -15.93 -6.24 4.66
CA ASP A 128 -15.80 -7.50 3.94
C ASP A 128 -14.70 -7.44 2.87
N HIS A 129 -14.51 -6.28 2.23
CA HIS A 129 -13.41 -6.05 1.29
C HIS A 129 -12.04 -6.20 1.96
N TYR A 130 -11.84 -5.52 3.11
CA TYR A 130 -10.59 -5.62 3.87
C TYR A 130 -10.37 -7.01 4.48
N ARG A 131 -11.42 -7.61 5.03
CA ARG A 131 -11.37 -8.97 5.56
C ARG A 131 -10.95 -9.98 4.51
N TYR A 132 -11.50 -9.89 3.29
CA TYR A 132 -11.14 -10.79 2.20
C TYR A 132 -9.65 -10.73 1.86
N VAL A 133 -9.04 -9.55 1.90
CA VAL A 133 -7.59 -9.39 1.68
C VAL A 133 -6.79 -9.89 2.88
N ASN A 134 -7.23 -9.57 4.10
CA ASN A 134 -6.62 -10.06 5.34
C ASN A 134 -6.53 -11.59 5.39
N ASP A 135 -7.60 -12.27 4.98
CA ASP A 135 -7.67 -13.74 5.00
C ASP A 135 -6.86 -14.38 3.85
N ALA A 136 -6.50 -13.59 2.84
CA ALA A 136 -5.86 -14.08 1.62
C ALA A 136 -4.34 -13.91 1.61
N ALA A 137 -3.76 -13.00 2.39
CA ALA A 137 -2.34 -12.67 2.36
C ALA A 137 -1.82 -12.31 3.76
N ASP A 138 -0.66 -12.85 4.11
CA ASP A 138 0.06 -12.53 5.35
C ASP A 138 0.96 -11.31 5.11
N ILE A 139 0.36 -10.13 5.19
CA ILE A 139 1.03 -8.84 4.97
C ILE A 139 0.31 -7.74 5.77
N GLY A 140 1.05 -6.79 6.34
CA GLY A 140 0.45 -5.66 7.05
C GLY A 140 -0.52 -4.87 6.17
N ILE A 141 -1.68 -4.50 6.71
CA ILE A 141 -2.69 -3.71 5.99
C ILE A 141 -2.86 -2.35 6.67
N VAL A 142 -2.54 -1.29 5.95
CA VAL A 142 -2.80 0.10 6.32
C VAL A 142 -4.10 0.55 5.64
N ALA A 143 -5.15 0.79 6.41
CA ALA A 143 -6.41 1.29 5.87
C ALA A 143 -6.30 2.79 5.54
N TYR A 144 -6.63 3.16 4.31
CA TYR A 144 -6.53 4.52 3.83
C TYR A 144 -7.92 5.12 3.58
N SER A 145 -8.35 6.02 4.47
CA SER A 145 -9.61 6.73 4.30
C SER A 145 -9.47 7.85 3.27
N THR A 146 -10.28 7.78 2.21
CA THR A 146 -10.22 8.69 1.05
C THR A 146 -11.59 9.31 0.74
N PRO A 147 -12.20 10.08 1.67
CA PRO A 147 -13.55 10.59 1.45
C PRO A 147 -13.66 11.50 0.23
N TRP A 148 -12.58 12.19 -0.14
CA TRP A 148 -12.53 13.05 -1.34
C TRP A 148 -12.53 12.26 -2.66
N ALA A 149 -12.15 10.99 -2.64
CA ALA A 149 -12.16 10.12 -3.83
C ALA A 149 -13.47 9.34 -4.00
N MET A 150 -14.41 9.53 -3.06
CA MET A 150 -15.69 8.84 -3.07
C MET A 150 -16.77 9.65 -3.76
N PRO A 151 -17.80 9.00 -4.34
CA PRO A 151 -19.01 9.71 -4.79
C PRO A 151 -19.63 10.52 -3.63
N SER A 152 -20.25 11.67 -3.96
CA SER A 152 -20.97 12.47 -2.95
C SER A 152 -22.12 11.64 -2.31
N PRO A 153 -22.29 11.70 -0.98
CA PRO A 153 -21.69 12.60 0.04
C PRO A 153 -20.33 12.18 0.56
N GLY A 154 -19.69 11.17 -0.01
CA GLY A 154 -18.44 10.62 0.48
C GLY A 154 -18.63 9.48 1.48
N PHE A 155 -17.51 8.84 1.85
CA PHE A 155 -17.50 7.78 2.85
C PHE A 155 -16.23 7.94 3.71
N GLU A 156 -16.42 8.06 5.00
CA GLU A 156 -15.35 8.09 5.99
C GLU A 156 -15.41 6.85 6.88
N PHE A 157 -14.27 6.42 7.38
CA PHE A 157 -14.23 5.33 8.35
C PHE A 157 -14.78 5.81 9.68
N SER A 158 -15.93 5.26 10.08
CA SER A 158 -16.48 5.49 11.40
C SER A 158 -15.64 4.83 12.48
N GLN A 159 -15.75 5.28 13.72
CA GLN A 159 -15.14 4.62 14.87
C GLN A 159 -15.50 3.13 14.93
N ARG A 160 -16.76 2.79 14.70
CA ARG A 160 -17.25 1.40 14.70
C ARG A 160 -16.54 0.55 13.63
N LEU A 161 -16.32 1.10 12.44
CA LEU A 161 -15.61 0.39 11.38
C LEU A 161 -14.13 0.19 11.74
N LEU A 162 -13.48 1.21 12.32
CA LEU A 162 -12.10 1.11 12.81
C LEU A 162 -11.93 0.08 13.92
N GLU A 163 -12.89 0.01 14.87
CA GLU A 163 -12.91 -1.03 15.92
C GLU A 163 -13.02 -2.44 15.30
N ARG A 164 -13.81 -2.60 14.23
CA ARG A 164 -13.90 -3.87 13.50
C ARG A 164 -12.61 -4.18 12.75
N PHE A 165 -11.99 -3.22 12.09
CA PHE A 165 -10.70 -3.42 11.45
C PHE A 165 -9.64 -3.91 12.45
N ALA A 166 -9.61 -3.36 13.65
CA ALA A 166 -8.69 -3.78 14.71
C ALA A 166 -8.84 -5.25 15.14
N THR A 167 -9.93 -5.93 14.75
CA THR A 167 -10.10 -7.38 14.97
C THR A 167 -9.45 -8.25 13.89
N LEU A 168 -9.01 -7.68 12.78
CA LEU A 168 -8.32 -8.39 11.71
C LEU A 168 -6.82 -8.51 12.05
N GLU A 169 -6.25 -9.69 11.81
CA GLU A 169 -4.89 -10.04 12.25
C GLU A 169 -3.81 -9.14 11.63
N ASN A 170 -3.96 -8.82 10.36
CA ASN A 170 -2.94 -8.12 9.57
C ASN A 170 -3.11 -6.58 9.54
N MET A 171 -4.12 -6.01 10.23
CA MET A 171 -4.25 -4.56 10.34
C MET A 171 -3.13 -3.97 11.21
N VAL A 172 -2.49 -2.90 10.71
CA VAL A 172 -1.33 -2.24 11.33
C VAL A 172 -1.57 -0.76 11.50
#